data_57bbda7fa9dbbba6f43475b02d952f6a
#
_entry.id   57bbda7fa9dbbba6f43475b02d952f6a
#
_cell.length_a   1.000
_cell.length_b   1.000
_cell.length_c   1.000
_cell.angle_alpha   90.00
_cell.angle_beta   90.00
_cell.angle_gamma   90.00
#
_symmetry.space_group_name_H-M   'P 1'
#
loop_
_entity.id
_entity.type
_entity.pdbx_description
1 polymer ?
#
loop_
_entity_poly.entity_id
_entity_poly.type
_entity_poly.pdbx_seq_one_letter_code
_entity_poly.pdbx_strand_id
1 'polypeptide(L)'
;MQEKNTEMNRIKVLMLVIFAALFVGCENNPEDEDELFSIKHAKTLEGHTEWVYSVSWSPDGKKLASGSWDNTVIIWDANTGAKLKTLEGHRWYVISVCWSPDGKYVASCSEDKTVIIWDANTGEQVRTLERGDNRVLSVSWSPDGNYLAGGSVENDIVIWDANNGQEIKTLEGHSDRVITVSWSPDGRYLASGSKDKNVIIWDVNAGTELLTLEGHTNTLNSVCWSPDGKHLASGAYDANVIIWDAKTGAKTQILDGHNFSVYSVSWNADGKHLAVATTDPEVILRDVNNRESIQKAKGHFGTTRSVSWSPDGKKLASGACDNTVIIWNVK
;
A
#
# COMPACT_ATOMS: atom_id res chain seq x y z
N MET A 1 -8.40 79.25 -2.09
CA MET A 1 -8.08 78.08 -2.92
C MET A 1 -6.77 77.36 -2.53
N GLN A 2 -5.83 78.01 -1.87
CA GLN A 2 -4.55 77.45 -1.43
C GLN A 2 -4.66 76.61 -0.17
N GLU A 3 -5.55 76.92 0.79
CA GLU A 3 -5.70 76.16 2.06
C GLU A 3 -6.33 74.74 1.85
N LYS A 4 -7.26 74.61 0.93
CA LYS A 4 -7.87 73.27 0.63
C LYS A 4 -6.90 72.28 -0.04
N ASN A 5 -5.89 72.78 -0.75
CA ASN A 5 -4.87 71.91 -1.37
C ASN A 5 -3.85 71.36 -0.36
N THR A 6 -3.63 72.12 0.74
CA THR A 6 -2.68 71.74 1.78
C THR A 6 -3.26 70.65 2.69
N GLU A 7 -4.57 70.71 2.98
CA GLU A 7 -5.26 69.68 3.79
C GLU A 7 -5.42 68.39 3.01
N MET A 8 -5.73 68.45 1.69
CA MET A 8 -5.88 67.27 0.86
C MET A 8 -4.55 66.51 0.64
N ASN A 9 -3.41 67.24 0.63
CA ASN A 9 -2.09 66.65 0.56
C ASN A 9 -1.66 66.03 1.92
N ARG A 10 -2.09 66.62 3.07
CA ARG A 10 -1.85 65.98 4.39
C ARG A 10 -2.62 64.70 4.58
N ILE A 11 -3.88 64.60 4.08
CA ILE A 11 -4.69 63.39 4.15
C ILE A 11 -4.11 62.29 3.22
N LYS A 12 -3.59 62.63 2.03
CA LYS A 12 -2.92 61.70 1.15
C LYS A 12 -1.62 61.13 1.74
N VAL A 13 -0.82 61.96 2.42
CA VAL A 13 0.42 61.52 3.05
C VAL A 13 0.09 60.67 4.30
N LEU A 14 -0.98 61.01 5.04
CA LEU A 14 -1.40 60.20 6.20
C LEU A 14 -1.98 58.83 5.77
N MET A 15 -2.72 58.75 4.66
CA MET A 15 -3.17 57.49 4.09
C MET A 15 -2.03 56.62 3.52
N LEU A 16 -1.00 57.23 2.96
CA LEU A 16 0.18 56.49 2.47
C LEU A 16 1.01 55.91 3.63
N VAL A 17 1.09 56.59 4.78
CA VAL A 17 1.81 56.13 5.96
C VAL A 17 1.03 55.03 6.70
N ILE A 18 -0.31 55.09 6.70
CA ILE A 18 -1.16 54.02 7.28
C ILE A 18 -1.15 52.77 6.40
N PHE A 19 -1.06 52.92 5.05
CA PHE A 19 -0.91 51.75 4.15
C PHE A 19 0.49 51.11 4.24
N ALA A 20 1.53 51.89 4.51
CA ALA A 20 2.89 51.38 4.73
C ALA A 20 3.06 50.72 6.10
N ALA A 21 2.30 51.13 7.13
CA ALA A 21 2.34 50.51 8.46
C ALA A 21 1.50 49.24 8.60
N LEU A 22 0.60 48.95 7.64
CA LEU A 22 -0.17 47.70 7.57
C LEU A 22 0.53 46.61 6.74
N PHE A 23 1.67 46.89 6.08
CA PHE A 23 2.49 45.94 5.33
C PHE A 23 3.81 45.58 6.04
N VAL A 24 4.06 46.10 7.24
CA VAL A 24 5.19 45.69 8.10
C VAL A 24 4.65 44.91 9.28
N GLY A 25 4.26 43.64 9.02
CA GLY A 25 3.71 42.80 10.07
C GLY A 25 3.32 41.40 9.59
N CYS A 26 3.88 40.94 8.49
CA CYS A 26 3.95 39.52 8.14
C CYS A 26 5.29 39.30 7.44
N GLU A 27 6.37 39.41 8.17
CA GLU A 27 7.52 38.57 7.89
C GLU A 27 7.07 37.15 8.23
N ASN A 28 6.59 36.43 7.21
CA ASN A 28 6.55 34.99 7.28
C ASN A 28 7.98 34.55 7.59
N ASN A 29 8.18 34.11 8.81
CA ASN A 29 9.40 33.46 9.22
C ASN A 29 9.53 32.22 8.29
N PRO A 30 10.55 32.09 7.44
CA PRO A 30 10.65 30.95 6.53
C PRO A 30 10.97 29.64 7.28
N GLU A 31 10.96 29.65 8.62
CA GLU A 31 11.24 28.50 9.48
C GLU A 31 9.99 27.79 10.02
N ASP A 32 8.76 28.30 9.77
CA ASP A 32 7.48 27.69 10.15
C ASP A 32 6.61 27.30 8.94
N GLU A 33 7.20 27.04 7.77
CA GLU A 33 6.57 26.12 6.86
C GLU A 33 6.72 24.73 7.51
N ASP A 34 5.71 24.27 8.23
CA ASP A 34 5.44 22.84 8.43
C ASP A 34 5.76 22.19 7.09
N GLU A 35 6.83 21.39 7.03
CA GLU A 35 7.28 20.74 5.78
C GLU A 35 6.10 19.89 5.30
N LEU A 36 5.26 20.47 4.45
CA LEU A 36 4.01 19.88 4.00
C LEU A 36 4.34 18.50 3.43
N PHE A 37 3.81 17.46 4.08
CA PHE A 37 3.89 16.10 3.61
C PHE A 37 3.61 16.08 2.11
N SER A 38 4.61 15.76 1.29
CA SER A 38 4.55 15.90 -0.16
C SER A 38 5.06 14.67 -0.88
N ILE A 39 4.41 14.32 -2.00
CA ILE A 39 4.78 13.20 -2.86
C ILE A 39 5.23 13.73 -4.23
N LYS A 40 6.40 13.27 -4.69
CA LYS A 40 6.97 13.65 -5.98
C LYS A 40 7.43 12.43 -6.76
N HIS A 41 7.12 12.43 -8.06
CA HIS A 41 7.63 11.42 -8.99
C HIS A 41 9.17 11.38 -8.94
N ALA A 42 9.73 10.20 -8.73
CA ALA A 42 11.17 10.00 -8.73
C ALA A 42 11.65 9.23 -9.96
N LYS A 43 11.00 8.09 -10.26
CA LYS A 43 11.38 7.22 -11.38
C LYS A 43 10.19 6.45 -11.92
N THR A 44 10.17 6.24 -13.24
CA THR A 44 9.34 5.23 -13.89
C THR A 44 10.22 4.03 -14.25
N LEU A 45 9.80 2.83 -13.88
CA LEU A 45 10.47 1.57 -14.17
C LEU A 45 9.70 0.88 -15.29
N GLU A 46 10.34 0.73 -16.44
CA GLU A 46 9.78 0.11 -17.63
C GLU A 46 10.42 -1.25 -17.85
N GLY A 47 9.63 -2.26 -18.19
CA GLY A 47 10.15 -3.61 -18.45
C GLY A 47 9.13 -4.72 -18.40
N HIS A 48 7.97 -4.51 -17.76
CA HIS A 48 6.80 -5.35 -17.92
C HIS A 48 6.09 -5.03 -19.24
N THR A 49 5.48 -6.05 -19.85
CA THR A 49 4.75 -5.91 -21.12
C THR A 49 3.24 -5.89 -20.94
N GLU A 50 2.77 -6.18 -19.72
CA GLU A 50 1.37 -6.19 -19.32
C GLU A 50 1.22 -5.56 -17.94
N TRP A 51 -0.02 -5.44 -17.45
CA TRP A 51 -0.38 -4.76 -16.20
C TRP A 51 0.42 -5.21 -15.00
N VAL A 52 0.94 -4.25 -14.24
CA VAL A 52 1.60 -4.52 -12.96
C VAL A 52 0.54 -4.58 -11.85
N TYR A 53 0.38 -5.77 -11.28
CA TYR A 53 -0.69 -6.05 -10.32
C TYR A 53 -0.27 -5.86 -8.86
N SER A 54 1.00 -6.11 -8.57
CA SER A 54 1.52 -6.08 -7.20
C SER A 54 2.95 -5.55 -7.18
N VAL A 55 3.26 -4.75 -6.17
CA VAL A 55 4.61 -4.26 -5.88
C VAL A 55 4.95 -4.46 -4.40
N SER A 56 6.20 -4.78 -4.09
CA SER A 56 6.68 -5.02 -2.73
C SER A 56 8.13 -4.57 -2.59
N TRP A 57 8.45 -3.81 -1.53
CA TRP A 57 9.82 -3.40 -1.19
C TRP A 57 10.57 -4.51 -0.47
N SER A 58 11.87 -4.62 -0.76
CA SER A 58 12.77 -5.42 0.08
C SER A 58 12.91 -4.78 1.48
N PRO A 59 13.13 -5.59 2.54
CA PRO A 59 13.22 -5.08 3.91
C PRO A 59 14.35 -4.07 4.13
N ASP A 60 15.38 -4.08 3.30
CA ASP A 60 16.50 -3.12 3.35
C ASP A 60 16.23 -1.84 2.51
N GLY A 61 15.08 -1.76 1.83
CA GLY A 61 14.68 -0.63 0.98
C GLY A 61 15.53 -0.44 -0.28
N LYS A 62 16.37 -1.40 -0.65
CA LYS A 62 17.26 -1.27 -1.81
C LYS A 62 16.72 -1.86 -3.09
N LYS A 63 15.79 -2.80 -2.97
CA LYS A 63 15.19 -3.49 -4.11
C LYS A 63 13.66 -3.38 -4.06
N LEU A 64 13.04 -3.57 -5.21
CA LEU A 64 11.60 -3.67 -5.37
C LEU A 64 11.30 -4.92 -6.18
N ALA A 65 10.24 -5.65 -5.83
CA ALA A 65 9.67 -6.71 -6.64
C ALA A 65 8.35 -6.24 -7.22
N SER A 66 8.07 -6.59 -8.48
CA SER A 66 6.79 -6.36 -9.15
C SER A 66 6.31 -7.61 -9.84
N GLY A 67 5.03 -7.92 -9.71
CA GLY A 67 4.35 -9.03 -10.38
C GLY A 67 3.37 -8.52 -11.42
N SER A 68 3.32 -9.17 -12.58
CA SER A 68 2.57 -8.68 -13.74
C SER A 68 1.76 -9.76 -14.46
N TRP A 69 0.80 -9.28 -15.21
CA TRP A 69 0.02 -10.09 -16.15
C TRP A 69 0.84 -10.60 -17.35
N ASP A 70 2.11 -10.18 -17.48
CA ASP A 70 3.06 -10.79 -18.41
C ASP A 70 3.63 -12.12 -17.91
N ASN A 71 3.12 -12.65 -16.79
CA ASN A 71 3.48 -13.91 -16.12
C ASN A 71 4.84 -13.87 -15.43
N THR A 72 5.47 -12.70 -15.31
CA THR A 72 6.80 -12.55 -14.72
C THR A 72 6.77 -11.78 -13.40
N VAL A 73 7.80 -11.99 -12.60
CA VAL A 73 8.18 -11.11 -11.51
C VAL A 73 9.48 -10.43 -11.89
N ILE A 74 9.57 -9.10 -11.72
CA ILE A 74 10.82 -8.37 -11.94
C ILE A 74 11.34 -7.86 -10.62
N ILE A 75 12.65 -8.04 -10.38
CA ILE A 75 13.38 -7.42 -9.28
C ILE A 75 14.16 -6.23 -9.82
N TRP A 76 13.95 -5.07 -9.18
CA TRP A 76 14.53 -3.78 -9.54
C TRP A 76 15.50 -3.29 -8.49
N ASP A 77 16.54 -2.57 -8.88
CA ASP A 77 17.31 -1.70 -8.00
C ASP A 77 16.52 -0.40 -7.75
N ALA A 78 16.13 -0.16 -6.53
CA ALA A 78 15.26 0.97 -6.18
C ALA A 78 15.97 2.34 -6.28
N ASN A 79 17.29 2.38 -6.25
CA ASN A 79 18.04 3.63 -6.34
C ASN A 79 18.34 4.02 -7.79
N THR A 80 18.74 3.05 -8.62
CA THR A 80 19.05 3.31 -10.02
C THR A 80 17.83 3.19 -10.93
N GLY A 81 16.85 2.36 -10.55
CA GLY A 81 15.71 1.96 -11.38
C GLY A 81 16.05 0.83 -12.35
N ALA A 82 17.24 0.26 -12.27
CA ALA A 82 17.67 -0.80 -13.17
C ALA A 82 16.92 -2.11 -12.89
N LYS A 83 16.54 -2.80 -13.95
CA LYS A 83 16.06 -4.17 -13.89
C LYS A 83 17.20 -5.10 -13.53
N LEU A 84 17.17 -5.70 -12.34
CA LEU A 84 18.18 -6.63 -11.85
C LEU A 84 17.93 -8.04 -12.34
N LYS A 85 16.67 -8.49 -12.28
CA LYS A 85 16.26 -9.85 -12.68
C LYS A 85 14.85 -9.88 -13.20
N THR A 86 14.60 -10.81 -14.14
CA THR A 86 13.27 -11.26 -14.53
C THR A 86 13.13 -12.71 -14.07
N LEU A 87 12.15 -13.00 -13.23
CA LEU A 87 11.86 -14.33 -12.70
C LEU A 87 10.76 -14.94 -13.58
N GLU A 88 11.14 -15.93 -14.33
CA GLU A 88 10.27 -16.64 -15.29
C GLU A 88 9.97 -18.04 -14.75
N GLY A 89 8.70 -18.47 -14.81
CA GLY A 89 8.28 -19.80 -14.35
C GLY A 89 6.78 -19.92 -14.14
N HIS A 90 6.10 -18.83 -13.80
CA HIS A 90 4.64 -18.83 -13.84
C HIS A 90 4.11 -18.97 -15.26
N ARG A 91 3.02 -19.73 -15.41
CA ARG A 91 2.38 -20.00 -16.70
C ARG A 91 1.21 -19.07 -17.00
N TRP A 92 0.85 -18.24 -16.01
CA TRP A 92 -0.26 -17.30 -16.11
C TRP A 92 0.02 -16.07 -15.24
N TYR A 93 -0.88 -15.13 -15.23
CA TYR A 93 -0.74 -13.82 -14.56
C TYR A 93 -0.27 -13.92 -13.12
N VAL A 94 0.74 -13.13 -12.76
CA VAL A 94 1.17 -12.96 -11.36
C VAL A 94 0.27 -11.92 -10.69
N ILE A 95 -0.39 -12.33 -9.61
CA ILE A 95 -1.41 -11.51 -8.91
C ILE A 95 -0.81 -10.79 -7.71
N SER A 96 0.05 -11.46 -6.94
CA SER A 96 0.63 -10.91 -5.72
C SER A 96 2.09 -11.30 -5.58
N VAL A 97 2.90 -10.36 -5.06
CA VAL A 97 4.32 -10.59 -4.72
C VAL A 97 4.62 -10.03 -3.34
N CYS A 98 5.47 -10.71 -2.57
CA CYS A 98 5.97 -10.21 -1.29
C CYS A 98 7.40 -10.69 -1.02
N TRP A 99 8.20 -9.82 -0.38
CA TRP A 99 9.55 -10.16 0.08
C TRP A 99 9.51 -10.91 1.40
N SER A 100 10.45 -11.86 1.58
CA SER A 100 10.73 -12.42 2.90
C SER A 100 11.35 -11.34 3.81
N PRO A 101 11.13 -11.41 5.14
CA PRO A 101 11.63 -10.39 6.07
C PRO A 101 13.16 -10.34 6.17
N ASP A 102 13.88 -11.38 5.76
CA ASP A 102 15.33 -11.42 5.69
C ASP A 102 15.89 -10.92 4.33
N GLY A 103 15.01 -10.61 3.38
CA GLY A 103 15.36 -10.11 2.04
C GLY A 103 16.03 -11.12 1.12
N LYS A 104 16.00 -12.42 1.46
CA LYS A 104 16.59 -13.46 0.63
C LYS A 104 15.66 -13.99 -0.45
N TYR A 105 14.36 -13.97 -0.15
CA TYR A 105 13.36 -14.58 -1.02
C TYR A 105 12.27 -13.60 -1.43
N VAL A 106 11.67 -13.89 -2.58
CA VAL A 106 10.40 -13.30 -3.02
C VAL A 106 9.41 -14.44 -3.18
N ALA A 107 8.19 -14.27 -2.65
CA ALA A 107 7.08 -15.16 -2.95
C ALA A 107 6.16 -14.48 -3.95
N SER A 108 5.62 -15.27 -4.89
CA SER A 108 4.63 -14.82 -5.86
C SER A 108 3.51 -15.83 -5.98
N CYS A 109 2.26 -15.39 -6.16
CA CYS A 109 1.15 -16.24 -6.53
C CYS A 109 0.56 -15.85 -7.88
N SER A 110 -0.01 -16.84 -8.56
CA SER A 110 -0.47 -16.70 -9.94
C SER A 110 -1.82 -17.38 -10.18
N GLU A 111 -2.48 -16.91 -11.24
CA GLU A 111 -3.65 -17.59 -11.83
C GLU A 111 -3.34 -19.00 -12.33
N ASP A 112 -2.04 -19.39 -12.44
CA ASP A 112 -1.62 -20.74 -12.78
C ASP A 112 -1.79 -21.75 -11.63
N LYS A 113 -2.36 -21.31 -10.50
CA LYS A 113 -2.65 -22.09 -9.29
C LYS A 113 -1.41 -22.42 -8.44
N THR A 114 -0.28 -21.79 -8.72
CA THR A 114 0.96 -22.00 -7.98
C THR A 114 1.34 -20.78 -7.15
N VAL A 115 2.02 -21.03 -6.06
CA VAL A 115 2.82 -20.04 -5.34
C VAL A 115 4.28 -20.46 -5.51
N ILE A 116 5.13 -19.54 -5.94
CA ILE A 116 6.56 -19.81 -6.14
C ILE A 116 7.37 -18.97 -5.17
N ILE A 117 8.33 -19.59 -4.51
CA ILE A 117 9.38 -18.94 -3.71
C ILE A 117 10.65 -18.90 -4.56
N TRP A 118 11.18 -17.69 -4.75
CA TRP A 118 12.35 -17.38 -5.56
C TRP A 118 13.51 -16.93 -4.69
N ASP A 119 14.72 -17.37 -4.97
CA ASP A 119 15.93 -16.73 -4.44
C ASP A 119 16.12 -15.37 -5.12
N ALA A 120 16.08 -14.30 -4.34
CA ALA A 120 16.12 -12.94 -4.86
C ALA A 120 17.50 -12.53 -5.43
N ASN A 121 18.56 -13.26 -5.10
CA ASN A 121 19.91 -12.97 -5.59
C ASN A 121 20.25 -13.76 -6.86
N THR A 122 19.92 -15.06 -6.89
CA THR A 122 20.16 -15.89 -8.07
C THR A 122 19.05 -15.74 -9.11
N GLY A 123 17.81 -15.51 -8.68
CA GLY A 123 16.59 -15.51 -9.50
C GLY A 123 16.05 -16.92 -9.73
N GLU A 124 16.63 -17.92 -9.08
CA GLU A 124 16.21 -19.30 -9.22
C GLU A 124 14.94 -19.58 -8.42
N GLN A 125 14.10 -20.46 -8.95
CA GLN A 125 12.97 -21.01 -8.25
C GLN A 125 13.47 -21.97 -7.16
N VAL A 126 13.20 -21.62 -5.90
CA VAL A 126 13.56 -22.44 -4.73
C VAL A 126 12.48 -23.49 -4.47
N ARG A 127 11.22 -23.09 -4.64
CA ARG A 127 10.08 -23.93 -4.28
C ARG A 127 8.81 -23.55 -5.02
N THR A 128 8.01 -24.54 -5.36
CA THR A 128 6.63 -24.37 -5.81
C THR A 128 5.71 -24.95 -4.76
N LEU A 129 4.70 -24.18 -4.35
CA LEU A 129 3.64 -24.59 -3.46
C LEU A 129 2.37 -24.75 -4.32
N GLU A 130 1.82 -25.93 -4.32
CA GLU A 130 0.61 -26.26 -5.07
C GLU A 130 -0.51 -26.66 -4.10
N ARG A 131 -1.71 -26.26 -4.39
CA ARG A 131 -2.90 -26.62 -3.62
C ARG A 131 -3.97 -27.25 -4.52
N GLY A 132 -3.56 -28.24 -5.30
CA GLY A 132 -4.42 -28.88 -6.29
C GLY A 132 -4.93 -27.89 -7.34
N ASP A 133 -6.25 -27.85 -7.49
CA ASP A 133 -6.89 -26.92 -8.45
C ASP A 133 -7.19 -25.53 -7.87
N ASN A 134 -6.84 -25.26 -6.61
CA ASN A 134 -7.19 -24.05 -5.91
C ASN A 134 -6.21 -22.91 -6.22
N ARG A 135 -6.75 -21.73 -6.55
CA ARG A 135 -5.94 -20.53 -6.80
C ARG A 135 -5.73 -19.74 -5.53
N VAL A 136 -4.50 -19.30 -5.33
CA VAL A 136 -4.11 -18.35 -4.27
C VAL A 136 -4.09 -16.94 -4.87
N LEU A 137 -4.80 -16.01 -4.25
CA LEU A 137 -5.01 -14.65 -4.75
C LEU A 137 -4.09 -13.61 -4.11
N SER A 138 -3.55 -13.92 -2.93
CA SER A 138 -2.66 -13.04 -2.18
C SER A 138 -1.70 -13.87 -1.38
N VAL A 139 -0.46 -13.40 -1.23
CA VAL A 139 0.56 -14.04 -0.38
C VAL A 139 1.18 -13.03 0.57
N SER A 140 1.51 -13.47 1.78
CA SER A 140 2.15 -12.66 2.82
C SER A 140 3.07 -13.51 3.68
N TRP A 141 4.32 -13.06 3.87
CA TRP A 141 5.29 -13.68 4.77
C TRP A 141 5.00 -13.35 6.23
N SER A 142 5.18 -14.31 7.13
CA SER A 142 5.23 -14.03 8.57
C SER A 142 6.48 -13.20 8.90
N PRO A 143 6.43 -12.32 9.93
CA PRO A 143 7.56 -11.45 10.27
C PRO A 143 8.84 -12.19 10.67
N ASP A 144 8.72 -13.43 11.15
CA ASP A 144 9.84 -14.30 11.48
C ASP A 144 10.41 -15.06 10.28
N GLY A 145 9.73 -14.98 9.12
CA GLY A 145 10.15 -15.65 7.87
C GLY A 145 9.90 -17.15 7.83
N ASN A 146 9.25 -17.73 8.84
CA ASN A 146 9.03 -19.17 8.92
C ASN A 146 7.79 -19.62 8.14
N TYR A 147 6.83 -18.73 7.94
CA TYR A 147 5.54 -19.08 7.37
C TYR A 147 5.18 -18.16 6.19
N LEU A 148 4.43 -18.72 5.25
CA LEU A 148 3.77 -17.99 4.17
C LEU A 148 2.27 -18.23 4.27
N ALA A 149 1.46 -17.16 4.28
CA ALA A 149 0.01 -17.24 4.22
C ALA A 149 -0.49 -16.91 2.83
N GLY A 150 -1.53 -17.61 2.38
CA GLY A 150 -2.19 -17.37 1.11
C GLY A 150 -3.71 -17.37 1.24
N GLY A 151 -4.37 -16.31 0.75
CA GLY A 151 -5.83 -16.26 0.61
C GLY A 151 -6.28 -16.91 -0.69
N SER A 152 -7.35 -17.71 -0.67
CA SER A 152 -7.73 -18.54 -1.81
C SER A 152 -9.13 -18.29 -2.35
N VAL A 153 -9.39 -18.84 -3.53
CA VAL A 153 -10.72 -18.82 -4.16
C VAL A 153 -11.73 -19.75 -3.48
N GLU A 154 -11.26 -20.66 -2.60
CA GLU A 154 -12.09 -21.61 -1.86
C GLU A 154 -12.55 -21.04 -0.51
N ASN A 155 -12.46 -19.73 -0.32
CA ASN A 155 -12.94 -18.98 0.86
C ASN A 155 -12.11 -19.21 2.12
N ASP A 156 -10.93 -19.80 1.99
CA ASP A 156 -10.03 -20.14 3.10
C ASP A 156 -8.67 -19.46 2.96
N ILE A 157 -7.88 -19.60 4.01
CA ILE A 157 -6.50 -19.17 4.05
C ILE A 157 -5.65 -20.39 4.34
N VAL A 158 -4.61 -20.57 3.54
CA VAL A 158 -3.63 -21.61 3.78
C VAL A 158 -2.36 -21.03 4.36
N ILE A 159 -1.75 -21.72 5.31
CA ILE A 159 -0.45 -21.37 5.89
C ILE A 159 0.52 -22.50 5.60
N TRP A 160 1.64 -22.18 4.96
CA TRP A 160 2.74 -23.08 4.68
C TRP A 160 3.94 -22.81 5.57
N ASP A 161 4.67 -23.85 5.93
CA ASP A 161 6.06 -23.75 6.36
C ASP A 161 6.92 -23.33 5.17
N ALA A 162 7.49 -22.16 5.22
CA ALA A 162 8.26 -21.60 4.10
C ALA A 162 9.57 -22.36 3.85
N ASN A 163 10.11 -23.07 4.85
CA ASN A 163 11.37 -23.81 4.73
C ASN A 163 11.23 -25.14 3.99
N ASN A 164 10.08 -25.80 4.13
CA ASN A 164 9.87 -27.12 3.50
C ASN A 164 8.69 -27.15 2.51
N GLY A 165 7.82 -26.12 2.52
CA GLY A 165 6.67 -25.98 1.64
C GLY A 165 5.45 -26.79 2.05
N GLN A 166 5.46 -27.39 3.25
CA GLN A 166 4.32 -28.14 3.75
C GLN A 166 3.19 -27.20 4.16
N GLU A 167 1.98 -27.52 3.76
CA GLU A 167 0.77 -26.91 4.32
C GLU A 167 0.64 -27.35 5.79
N ILE A 168 0.65 -26.38 6.71
CA ILE A 168 0.59 -26.64 8.15
C ILE A 168 -0.77 -26.32 8.75
N LYS A 169 -1.52 -25.44 8.10
CA LYS A 169 -2.82 -25.00 8.61
C LYS A 169 -3.70 -24.41 7.52
N THR A 170 -5.01 -24.67 7.63
CA THR A 170 -6.06 -23.99 6.86
C THR A 170 -6.98 -23.26 7.84
N LEU A 171 -7.29 -21.99 7.55
CA LEU A 171 -8.22 -21.18 8.33
C LEU A 171 -9.51 -21.01 7.51
N GLU A 172 -10.63 -21.49 8.06
CA GLU A 172 -11.94 -21.46 7.44
C GLU A 172 -12.87 -20.54 8.22
N GLY A 173 -13.70 -19.72 7.52
CA GLY A 173 -14.66 -18.80 8.15
C GLY A 173 -15.26 -17.80 7.19
N HIS A 174 -14.53 -17.38 6.14
CA HIS A 174 -15.10 -16.53 5.09
C HIS A 174 -16.14 -17.29 4.26
N SER A 175 -17.19 -16.58 3.83
CA SER A 175 -18.26 -17.16 3.00
C SER A 175 -18.07 -16.96 1.49
N ASP A 176 -17.03 -16.22 1.07
CA ASP A 176 -16.62 -16.03 -0.33
C ASP A 176 -15.10 -15.85 -0.39
N ARG A 177 -14.52 -15.79 -1.57
CA ARG A 177 -13.07 -15.76 -1.87
C ARG A 177 -12.30 -14.81 -0.96
N VAL A 178 -11.17 -15.28 -0.44
CA VAL A 178 -10.22 -14.45 0.30
C VAL A 178 -9.28 -13.77 -0.68
N ILE A 179 -9.43 -12.44 -0.80
CA ILE A 179 -8.72 -11.63 -1.81
C ILE A 179 -7.37 -11.16 -1.30
N THR A 180 -7.23 -10.95 0.00
CA THR A 180 -6.04 -10.34 0.60
C THR A 180 -5.77 -10.92 1.98
N VAL A 181 -4.49 -11.09 2.31
CA VAL A 181 -4.02 -11.51 3.64
C VAL A 181 -2.84 -10.65 4.08
N SER A 182 -2.73 -10.41 5.38
CA SER A 182 -1.65 -9.62 5.97
C SER A 182 -1.34 -10.10 7.38
N TRP A 183 -0.07 -10.41 7.66
CA TRP A 183 0.39 -10.77 9.00
C TRP A 183 0.49 -9.53 9.90
N SER A 184 0.15 -9.69 11.18
CA SER A 184 0.45 -8.68 12.19
C SER A 184 1.97 -8.56 12.40
N PRO A 185 2.48 -7.36 12.79
CA PRO A 185 3.92 -7.15 12.98
C PRO A 185 4.57 -8.07 14.01
N ASP A 186 3.79 -8.56 14.98
CA ASP A 186 4.25 -9.51 16.01
C ASP A 186 4.14 -10.99 15.59
N GLY A 187 3.56 -11.28 14.42
CA GLY A 187 3.38 -12.61 13.87
C GLY A 187 2.34 -13.49 14.60
N ARG A 188 1.56 -12.92 15.51
CA ARG A 188 0.54 -13.67 16.26
C ARG A 188 -0.78 -13.78 15.53
N TYR A 189 -1.09 -12.74 14.75
CA TYR A 189 -2.37 -12.61 14.08
C TYR A 189 -2.19 -12.51 12.57
N LEU A 190 -3.22 -12.92 11.86
CA LEU A 190 -3.40 -12.69 10.44
C LEU A 190 -4.68 -11.91 10.24
N ALA A 191 -4.69 -10.94 9.33
CA ALA A 191 -5.88 -10.30 8.84
C ALA A 191 -6.16 -10.76 7.42
N SER A 192 -7.43 -10.98 7.10
CA SER A 192 -7.88 -11.33 5.75
C SER A 192 -9.05 -10.47 5.33
N GLY A 193 -9.10 -10.15 4.05
CA GLY A 193 -10.22 -9.45 3.43
C GLY A 193 -10.81 -10.28 2.30
N SER A 194 -12.14 -10.31 2.23
CA SER A 194 -12.86 -11.22 1.35
C SER A 194 -13.88 -10.49 0.47
N LYS A 195 -14.30 -11.19 -0.58
CA LYS A 195 -15.43 -10.83 -1.42
C LYS A 195 -16.76 -10.88 -0.64
N ASP A 196 -16.82 -11.55 0.52
CA ASP A 196 -17.95 -11.52 1.44
C ASP A 196 -18.12 -10.17 2.18
N LYS A 197 -17.22 -9.20 1.91
CA LYS A 197 -17.21 -7.81 2.42
C LYS A 197 -16.71 -7.68 3.86
N ASN A 198 -16.20 -8.74 4.47
CA ASN A 198 -15.70 -8.74 5.83
C ASN A 198 -14.17 -8.78 5.87
N VAL A 199 -13.62 -8.15 6.90
CA VAL A 199 -12.27 -8.45 7.36
C VAL A 199 -12.38 -9.42 8.53
N ILE A 200 -11.56 -10.48 8.54
CA ILE A 200 -11.44 -11.37 9.70
C ILE A 200 -10.02 -11.27 10.26
N ILE A 201 -9.92 -11.17 11.58
CA ILE A 201 -8.67 -11.31 12.32
C ILE A 201 -8.62 -12.72 12.91
N TRP A 202 -7.51 -13.42 12.68
CA TRP A 202 -7.28 -14.81 13.08
C TRP A 202 -6.20 -14.89 14.13
N ASP A 203 -6.38 -15.71 15.17
CA ASP A 203 -5.28 -16.20 15.99
C ASP A 203 -4.64 -17.38 15.27
N VAL A 204 -3.42 -17.18 14.77
CA VAL A 204 -2.73 -18.16 13.94
C VAL A 204 -2.33 -19.40 14.74
N ASN A 205 -1.95 -19.22 16.01
CA ASN A 205 -1.57 -20.35 16.88
C ASN A 205 -2.78 -21.23 17.21
N ALA A 206 -3.89 -20.60 17.60
CA ALA A 206 -5.14 -21.30 17.84
C ALA A 206 -5.77 -21.87 16.56
N GLY A 207 -5.54 -21.22 15.42
CA GLY A 207 -6.16 -21.58 14.14
C GLY A 207 -7.64 -21.20 14.08
N THR A 208 -8.05 -20.16 14.79
CA THR A 208 -9.44 -19.76 14.93
C THR A 208 -9.65 -18.29 14.59
N GLU A 209 -10.84 -17.97 14.11
CA GLU A 209 -11.33 -16.61 14.01
C GLU A 209 -11.36 -15.96 15.39
N LEU A 210 -10.83 -14.73 15.47
CA LEU A 210 -10.84 -13.92 16.67
C LEU A 210 -11.90 -12.81 16.57
N LEU A 211 -11.97 -12.11 15.46
CA LEU A 211 -12.89 -11.01 15.22
C LEU A 211 -13.32 -10.99 13.75
N THR A 212 -14.62 -10.79 13.51
CA THR A 212 -15.18 -10.40 12.20
C THR A 212 -15.51 -8.92 12.20
N LEU A 213 -14.93 -8.17 11.25
CA LEU A 213 -15.09 -6.72 11.13
C LEU A 213 -16.04 -6.42 9.97
N GLU A 214 -17.25 -6.04 10.31
CA GLU A 214 -18.30 -5.73 9.34
C GLU A 214 -18.39 -4.22 9.06
N GLY A 215 -18.50 -3.85 7.78
CA GLY A 215 -18.70 -2.43 7.49
C GLY A 215 -18.49 -1.99 6.06
N HIS A 216 -17.73 -2.71 5.27
CA HIS A 216 -17.70 -2.50 3.84
C HIS A 216 -18.98 -3.00 3.17
N THR A 217 -19.40 -2.31 2.10
CA THR A 217 -20.62 -2.65 1.36
C THR A 217 -20.35 -3.40 0.06
N ASN A 218 -19.07 -3.56 -0.29
CA ASN A 218 -18.62 -4.28 -1.47
C ASN A 218 -17.32 -5.07 -1.17
N THR A 219 -16.85 -5.87 -2.13
CA THR A 219 -15.65 -6.71 -2.07
C THR A 219 -14.45 -5.94 -1.54
N LEU A 220 -13.76 -6.53 -0.56
CA LEU A 220 -12.45 -6.06 -0.09
C LEU A 220 -11.35 -6.46 -1.08
N ASN A 221 -10.45 -5.51 -1.37
CA ASN A 221 -9.30 -5.76 -2.22
C ASN A 221 -7.98 -5.75 -1.46
N SER A 222 -7.92 -5.04 -0.33
CA SER A 222 -6.68 -4.88 0.41
C SER A 222 -6.94 -4.75 1.90
N VAL A 223 -6.10 -5.39 2.70
CA VAL A 223 -6.01 -5.22 4.16
C VAL A 223 -4.54 -5.14 4.55
N CYS A 224 -4.20 -4.22 5.45
CA CYS A 224 -2.85 -4.15 6.00
C CYS A 224 -2.86 -3.68 7.46
N TRP A 225 -1.93 -4.22 8.25
CA TRP A 225 -1.71 -3.82 9.64
C TRP A 225 -0.92 -2.51 9.72
N SER A 226 -1.24 -1.68 10.72
CA SER A 226 -0.37 -0.59 11.12
C SER A 226 0.96 -1.12 11.69
N PRO A 227 2.07 -0.37 11.57
CA PRO A 227 3.38 -0.82 12.05
C PRO A 227 3.42 -1.15 13.55
N ASP A 228 2.58 -0.52 14.35
CA ASP A 228 2.46 -0.76 15.79
C ASP A 228 1.51 -1.92 16.16
N GLY A 229 0.86 -2.53 15.16
CA GLY A 229 -0.07 -3.65 15.33
C GLY A 229 -1.40 -3.30 16.01
N LYS A 230 -1.70 -2.00 16.20
CA LYS A 230 -2.93 -1.58 16.90
C LYS A 230 -4.11 -1.37 15.97
N HIS A 231 -3.85 -1.10 14.70
CA HIS A 231 -4.88 -0.78 13.73
C HIS A 231 -4.76 -1.64 12.46
N LEU A 232 -5.87 -1.78 11.77
CA LEU A 232 -5.93 -2.28 10.41
C LEU A 232 -6.46 -1.18 9.49
N ALA A 233 -5.96 -1.14 8.27
CA ALA A 233 -6.58 -0.42 7.18
C ALA A 233 -7.14 -1.43 6.17
N SER A 234 -8.36 -1.21 5.71
CA SER A 234 -8.98 -2.01 4.65
C SER A 234 -9.51 -1.12 3.54
N GLY A 235 -9.34 -1.55 2.30
CA GLY A 235 -9.82 -0.86 1.10
C GLY A 235 -10.71 -1.78 0.25
N ALA A 236 -11.79 -1.24 -0.31
CA ALA A 236 -12.79 -2.02 -1.01
C ALA A 236 -13.32 -1.36 -2.29
N TYR A 237 -14.10 -2.13 -3.06
CA TYR A 237 -14.82 -1.62 -4.24
C TYR A 237 -15.92 -0.63 -3.90
N ASP A 238 -16.28 -0.43 -2.63
CA ASP A 238 -17.21 0.61 -2.18
C ASP A 238 -16.59 2.01 -2.10
N ALA A 239 -15.35 2.16 -2.58
CA ALA A 239 -14.59 3.40 -2.59
C ALA A 239 -14.21 3.94 -1.21
N ASN A 240 -14.29 3.14 -0.16
CA ASN A 240 -13.88 3.53 1.19
C ASN A 240 -12.58 2.86 1.60
N VAL A 241 -11.83 3.56 2.45
CA VAL A 241 -10.81 2.98 3.32
C VAL A 241 -11.34 3.05 4.74
N ILE A 242 -11.36 1.93 5.46
CA ILE A 242 -11.79 1.89 6.85
C ILE A 242 -10.58 1.56 7.73
N ILE A 243 -10.44 2.33 8.82
CA ILE A 243 -9.47 2.07 9.88
C ILE A 243 -10.20 1.40 11.04
N TRP A 244 -9.63 0.32 11.52
CA TRP A 244 -10.18 -0.51 12.59
C TRP A 244 -9.21 -0.56 13.77
N ASP A 245 -9.74 -0.55 14.98
CA ASP A 245 -9.00 -0.95 16.18
C ASP A 245 -8.86 -2.46 16.16
N ALA A 246 -7.64 -2.96 16.10
CA ALA A 246 -7.37 -4.39 15.92
C ALA A 246 -7.71 -5.25 17.15
N LYS A 247 -7.81 -4.63 18.33
CA LYS A 247 -8.12 -5.32 19.59
C LYS A 247 -9.62 -5.50 19.79
N THR A 248 -10.40 -4.50 19.41
CA THR A 248 -11.85 -4.46 19.67
C THR A 248 -12.68 -4.73 18.44
N GLY A 249 -12.10 -4.64 17.24
CA GLY A 249 -12.81 -4.69 15.97
C GLY A 249 -13.62 -3.44 15.63
N ALA A 250 -13.53 -2.40 16.45
CA ALA A 250 -14.30 -1.18 16.24
C ALA A 250 -13.79 -0.38 15.04
N LYS A 251 -14.71 0.16 14.24
CA LYS A 251 -14.37 1.17 13.22
C LYS A 251 -13.96 2.45 13.91
N THR A 252 -12.70 2.86 13.75
CA THR A 252 -12.21 4.11 14.31
C THR A 252 -12.38 5.26 13.33
N GLN A 253 -12.24 4.97 12.02
CA GLN A 253 -12.40 5.97 10.97
C GLN A 253 -12.92 5.33 9.68
N ILE A 254 -13.61 6.17 8.88
CA ILE A 254 -13.86 5.94 7.47
C ILE A 254 -13.18 7.10 6.73
N LEU A 255 -12.20 6.78 5.90
CA LEU A 255 -11.55 7.73 5.01
C LEU A 255 -12.30 7.66 3.69
N ASP A 256 -13.25 8.55 3.52
CA ASP A 256 -14.06 8.75 2.32
C ASP A 256 -13.40 9.75 1.35
N GLY A 257 -14.13 10.14 0.31
CA GLY A 257 -13.62 11.07 -0.71
C GLY A 257 -12.79 10.39 -1.80
N HIS A 258 -12.73 9.06 -1.83
CA HIS A 258 -12.28 8.31 -2.99
C HIS A 258 -13.48 8.16 -3.93
N ASN A 259 -13.41 8.78 -5.12
CA ASN A 259 -14.50 8.67 -6.12
C ASN A 259 -14.56 7.30 -6.80
N PHE A 260 -13.60 6.43 -6.51
CA PHE A 260 -13.34 5.19 -7.23
C PHE A 260 -12.96 4.06 -6.28
N SER A 261 -13.17 2.83 -6.75
CA SER A 261 -12.81 1.60 -6.03
C SER A 261 -11.37 1.61 -5.56
N VAL A 262 -11.15 1.22 -4.30
CA VAL A 262 -9.81 1.08 -3.69
C VAL A 262 -9.28 -0.31 -4.02
N TYR A 263 -8.07 -0.37 -4.58
CA TYR A 263 -7.39 -1.63 -4.93
C TYR A 263 -6.32 -2.03 -3.91
N SER A 264 -5.62 -1.05 -3.36
CA SER A 264 -4.52 -1.33 -2.43
C SER A 264 -4.40 -0.22 -1.39
N VAL A 265 -4.10 -0.60 -0.17
CA VAL A 265 -3.75 0.31 0.92
C VAL A 265 -2.43 -0.15 1.55
N SER A 266 -1.60 0.80 1.96
CA SER A 266 -0.32 0.51 2.61
C SER A 266 -0.01 1.57 3.66
N TRP A 267 0.35 1.13 4.88
CA TRP A 267 0.79 2.02 5.95
C TRP A 267 2.23 2.45 5.75
N ASN A 268 2.50 3.73 6.01
CA ASN A 268 3.87 4.21 6.22
C ASN A 268 4.41 3.68 7.56
N ALA A 269 5.72 3.49 7.64
CA ALA A 269 6.40 3.08 8.87
C ALA A 269 6.19 4.03 10.06
N ASP A 270 5.79 5.30 9.81
CA ASP A 270 5.46 6.27 10.84
C ASP A 270 4.12 6.00 11.57
N GLY A 271 3.29 5.10 11.03
CA GLY A 271 1.96 4.78 11.56
C GLY A 271 0.93 5.90 11.47
N LYS A 272 1.22 6.96 10.69
CA LYS A 272 0.34 8.13 10.53
C LYS A 272 -0.20 8.30 9.12
N HIS A 273 0.53 7.81 8.13
CA HIS A 273 0.20 8.01 6.74
C HIS A 273 -0.15 6.71 6.03
N LEU A 274 -1.14 6.79 5.15
CA LEU A 274 -1.56 5.72 4.25
C LEU A 274 -1.37 6.11 2.81
N ALA A 275 -0.86 5.17 2.00
CA ALA A 275 -0.95 5.24 0.56
C ALA A 275 -2.16 4.43 0.09
N VAL A 276 -2.88 4.96 -0.89
CA VAL A 276 -4.09 4.36 -1.46
C VAL A 276 -3.97 4.32 -2.98
N ALA A 277 -4.18 3.15 -3.56
CA ALA A 277 -4.35 2.93 -4.99
C ALA A 277 -5.82 2.75 -5.31
N THR A 278 -6.29 3.43 -6.35
CA THR A 278 -7.69 3.38 -6.79
C THR A 278 -7.79 3.08 -8.28
N THR A 279 -9.00 2.98 -8.80
CA THR A 279 -9.23 2.91 -10.26
C THR A 279 -8.68 4.13 -11.00
N ASP A 280 -8.51 5.25 -10.30
CA ASP A 280 -7.84 6.44 -10.83
C ASP A 280 -6.34 6.17 -11.03
N PRO A 281 -5.69 6.76 -12.06
CA PRO A 281 -4.25 6.65 -12.24
C PRO A 281 -3.44 7.39 -11.17
N GLU A 282 -4.09 8.13 -10.28
CA GLU A 282 -3.43 8.87 -9.20
C GLU A 282 -3.10 7.96 -8.01
N VAL A 283 -1.94 8.18 -7.40
CA VAL A 283 -1.63 7.66 -6.06
C VAL A 283 -2.09 8.69 -5.04
N ILE A 284 -2.79 8.22 -4.03
CA ILE A 284 -3.36 9.08 -2.99
C ILE A 284 -2.63 8.82 -1.66
N LEU A 285 -2.18 9.90 -1.01
CA LEU A 285 -1.68 9.84 0.36
C LEU A 285 -2.69 10.47 1.32
N ARG A 286 -2.89 9.82 2.45
CA ARG A 286 -3.82 10.22 3.52
C ARG A 286 -3.08 10.32 4.84
N ASP A 287 -3.28 11.40 5.56
CA ASP A 287 -2.95 11.48 6.98
C ASP A 287 -4.13 10.90 7.78
N VAL A 288 -3.88 9.87 8.56
CA VAL A 288 -4.91 9.20 9.36
C VAL A 288 -5.42 10.09 10.50
N ASN A 289 -4.58 10.98 11.01
CA ASN A 289 -4.96 11.91 12.09
C ASN A 289 -5.68 13.16 11.55
N ASN A 290 -5.42 13.53 10.30
CA ASN A 290 -6.05 14.66 9.62
C ASN A 290 -6.82 14.20 8.39
N ARG A 291 -8.13 14.00 8.56
CA ARG A 291 -9.01 13.47 7.50
C ARG A 291 -9.06 14.33 6.23
N GLU A 292 -8.82 15.63 6.35
CA GLU A 292 -8.86 16.58 5.23
C GLU A 292 -7.56 16.60 4.43
N SER A 293 -6.47 16.06 4.99
CA SER A 293 -5.19 16.01 4.30
C SER A 293 -5.19 14.91 3.23
N ILE A 294 -5.34 15.31 1.98
CA ILE A 294 -5.28 14.45 0.81
C ILE A 294 -4.24 14.99 -0.14
N GLN A 295 -3.18 14.21 -0.38
CA GLN A 295 -2.20 14.50 -1.42
C GLN A 295 -2.41 13.51 -2.58
N LYS A 296 -2.42 14.02 -3.81
CA LYS A 296 -2.59 13.21 -5.02
C LYS A 296 -1.39 13.37 -5.93
N ALA A 297 -0.80 12.26 -6.34
CA ALA A 297 0.33 12.24 -7.27
C ALA A 297 -0.07 11.63 -8.60
N LYS A 298 0.17 12.39 -9.68
CA LYS A 298 -0.06 11.98 -11.06
C LYS A 298 1.23 11.46 -11.68
N GLY A 299 1.13 10.38 -12.43
CA GLY A 299 2.28 9.79 -13.13
C GLY A 299 1.91 8.58 -13.95
N HIS A 300 1.01 7.73 -13.46
CA HIS A 300 0.45 6.62 -14.23
C HIS A 300 -0.57 7.10 -15.27
N PHE A 301 -0.71 6.32 -16.34
CA PHE A 301 -1.71 6.53 -17.40
C PHE A 301 -2.83 5.47 -17.36
N GLY A 302 -2.77 4.54 -16.43
CA GLY A 302 -3.75 3.48 -16.20
C GLY A 302 -4.08 3.32 -14.72
N THR A 303 -5.11 2.55 -14.43
CA THR A 303 -5.53 2.21 -13.06
C THR A 303 -4.35 1.80 -12.19
N THR A 304 -4.18 2.46 -11.06
CA THR A 304 -3.17 2.07 -10.06
C THR A 304 -3.68 0.85 -9.28
N ARG A 305 -2.94 -0.26 -9.34
CA ARG A 305 -3.34 -1.56 -8.76
C ARG A 305 -2.76 -1.81 -7.39
N SER A 306 -1.54 -1.38 -7.16
CA SER A 306 -0.82 -1.69 -5.93
C SER A 306 0.03 -0.51 -5.49
N VAL A 307 0.12 -0.31 -4.19
CA VAL A 307 1.03 0.63 -3.54
C VAL A 307 1.76 -0.06 -2.40
N SER A 308 3.02 0.32 -2.19
CA SER A 308 3.86 -0.21 -1.12
C SER A 308 4.86 0.84 -0.66
N TRP A 309 4.92 1.10 0.65
CA TRP A 309 5.90 2.00 1.25
C TRP A 309 7.26 1.33 1.41
N SER A 310 8.32 2.11 1.20
CA SER A 310 9.67 1.69 1.61
C SER A 310 9.77 1.57 3.13
N PRO A 311 10.61 0.66 3.65
CA PRO A 311 10.73 0.45 5.10
C PRO A 311 11.12 1.70 5.90
N ASP A 312 11.84 2.64 5.27
CA ASP A 312 12.24 3.91 5.88
C ASP A 312 11.16 5.00 5.79
N GLY A 313 10.03 4.70 5.15
CA GLY A 313 8.91 5.62 4.98
C GLY A 313 9.16 6.80 4.03
N LYS A 314 10.30 6.86 3.34
CA LYS A 314 10.70 8.01 2.50
C LYS A 314 10.36 7.84 1.04
N LYS A 315 10.03 6.63 0.62
CA LYS A 315 9.64 6.31 -0.75
C LYS A 315 8.37 5.49 -0.78
N LEU A 316 7.65 5.64 -1.87
CA LEU A 316 6.50 4.81 -2.20
C LEU A 316 6.72 4.19 -3.57
N ALA A 317 6.27 2.96 -3.77
CA ALA A 317 6.17 2.34 -5.07
C ALA A 317 4.71 2.14 -5.45
N SER A 318 4.39 2.30 -6.72
CA SER A 318 3.08 1.98 -7.28
C SER A 318 3.21 1.19 -8.57
N GLY A 319 2.32 0.23 -8.79
CA GLY A 319 2.19 -0.54 -10.02
C GLY A 319 0.83 -0.33 -10.65
N ALA A 320 0.76 -0.25 -11.97
CA ALA A 320 -0.48 0.11 -12.67
C ALA A 320 -0.74 -0.65 -13.96
N CYS A 321 -1.94 -0.44 -14.52
CA CYS A 321 -2.38 -1.01 -15.80
C CYS A 321 -1.72 -0.34 -17.02
N ASP A 322 -0.78 0.57 -16.84
CA ASP A 322 0.07 1.12 -17.90
C ASP A 322 1.38 0.34 -18.07
N ASN A 323 1.50 -0.83 -17.42
CA ASN A 323 2.64 -1.74 -17.46
C ASN A 323 3.88 -1.20 -16.75
N THR A 324 3.76 -0.11 -16.01
CA THR A 324 4.90 0.53 -15.33
C THR A 324 4.83 0.38 -13.81
N VAL A 325 6.00 0.51 -13.18
CA VAL A 325 6.14 0.77 -11.77
C VAL A 325 6.70 2.18 -11.60
N ILE A 326 6.11 2.97 -10.70
CA ILE A 326 6.66 4.29 -10.37
C ILE A 326 7.17 4.28 -8.92
N ILE A 327 8.38 4.82 -8.73
CA ILE A 327 8.92 5.16 -7.42
C ILE A 327 8.68 6.65 -7.18
N TRP A 328 8.17 6.97 -6.03
CA TRP A 328 7.89 8.32 -5.56
C TRP A 328 8.78 8.64 -4.37
N ASN A 329 9.28 9.88 -4.29
CA ASN A 329 9.87 10.42 -3.06
C ASN A 329 8.77 11.08 -2.24
N VAL A 330 8.79 10.81 -0.93
CA VAL A 330 7.87 11.40 0.03
C VAL A 330 8.70 12.15 1.09
N LYS A 331 8.27 13.36 1.40
CA LYS A 331 8.87 14.22 2.43
C LYS A 331 7.85 14.52 3.51
#